data_a0337aea1bdaa3f712c3b2af254aa5f7
#
_entry.id   a0337aea1bdaa3f712c3b2af254aa5f7
#
_cell.length_a   1.000
_cell.length_b   1.000
_cell.length_c   1.000
_cell.angle_alpha   90.00
_cell.angle_beta   90.00
_cell.angle_gamma   90.00
#
_symmetry.space_group_name_H-M   'P 1'
#
loop_
_entity.id
_entity.type
_entity.pdbx_description
1 polymer ?
#
loop_
_entity_poly.entity_id
_entity_poly.type
_entity_poly.pdbx_seq_one_letter_code
_entity_poly.pdbx_strand_id
1 'polypeptide(L)'
;MTLTGPSLPLFFVVPLVAAALAVLVPGRALHRALLIGVPLASAAGGAALVARHSSEPVLSARLGGFVGGIAIPFVSDTLSAAMLVVTGVSTAIVLTFALRTREDELRFFPAMALLLVAGVNGALLTGDLFNLFVFVEVMLLPSYALIAMTGTWRRLAVGRLFLVVNLVTSSVFLIGLALTYAAAGTVNLAALAGRASEDPNVALGVGVVLLALVIKAGAVPVHGWLPRAYPATSASVMALFAGLHSKVALVAIIRITSVAFGASGTVTWVALVVVVLSMVVGAWSSLGENTIRRVLSFQMVSGVGHILVGVVVATAAAQAAGLVYMVHHILTMGVLLLAAGAIEKTYGTGHLVRLADLLRREKALAWIVGLALLSILGLPPSSGFWGKVALVVASAREGGWLAAVLICAILLASVLSMWAMQRLWHDVFWGPKMTVYRPRERGKMLESADKPVPLPDSVRIPGADLMPAGTLLGLSLVFFLTPGWWWPIASRAAAGLLDVAPYVEAVLGR
;
A
#
# COMPACT_ATOMS: atom_id res chain seq x y z
N MET A 1 9.26 27.05 -8.00
CA MET A 1 8.00 26.92 -8.76
C MET A 1 6.87 26.71 -7.78
N THR A 2 5.94 27.64 -7.65
CA THR A 2 4.78 27.48 -6.76
C THR A 2 3.81 26.51 -7.45
N LEU A 3 3.56 25.34 -6.84
CA LEU A 3 2.57 24.38 -7.33
C LEU A 3 1.16 24.99 -7.17
N THR A 4 0.40 25.00 -8.25
CA THR A 4 -0.98 25.51 -8.31
C THR A 4 -1.92 24.39 -8.76
N GLY A 5 -3.23 24.58 -8.65
CA GLY A 5 -4.20 23.59 -9.12
C GLY A 5 -3.89 23.04 -10.52
N PRO A 6 -3.65 23.87 -11.55
CA PRO A 6 -3.31 23.42 -12.90
C PRO A 6 -2.07 22.51 -13.04
N SER A 7 -1.20 22.46 -12.02
CA SER A 7 -0.03 21.56 -12.04
C SER A 7 -0.33 20.13 -11.55
N LEU A 8 -1.49 19.88 -10.92
CA LEU A 8 -1.84 18.59 -10.36
C LEU A 8 -1.87 17.44 -11.39
N PRO A 9 -2.39 17.62 -12.62
CA PRO A 9 -2.36 16.56 -13.63
C PRO A 9 -0.96 16.08 -14.00
N LEU A 10 0.09 16.90 -13.79
CA LEU A 10 1.48 16.52 -14.09
C LEU A 10 1.95 15.32 -13.26
N PHE A 11 1.40 15.12 -12.07
CA PHE A 11 1.72 13.93 -11.26
C PHE A 11 1.32 12.61 -11.93
N PHE A 12 0.31 12.64 -12.79
CA PHE A 12 -0.08 11.51 -13.64
C PHE A 12 0.64 11.51 -14.99
N VAL A 13 0.71 12.67 -15.65
CA VAL A 13 1.23 12.79 -17.01
C VAL A 13 2.73 12.52 -17.09
N VAL A 14 3.52 13.02 -16.13
CA VAL A 14 4.98 12.82 -16.12
C VAL A 14 5.37 11.34 -16.03
N PRO A 15 4.84 10.52 -15.08
CA PRO A 15 5.12 9.09 -15.08
C PRO A 15 4.60 8.36 -16.34
N LEU A 16 3.47 8.78 -16.90
CA LEU A 16 2.92 8.21 -18.13
C LEU A 16 3.84 8.46 -19.33
N VAL A 17 4.30 9.69 -19.52
CA VAL A 17 5.27 10.05 -20.55
C VAL A 17 6.60 9.34 -20.35
N ALA A 18 7.06 9.24 -19.09
CA ALA A 18 8.27 8.49 -18.76
C ALA A 18 8.13 6.98 -19.09
N ALA A 19 6.95 6.40 -18.87
CA ALA A 19 6.65 5.02 -19.29
C ALA A 19 6.72 4.85 -20.82
N ALA A 20 6.16 5.79 -21.57
CA ALA A 20 6.25 5.80 -23.03
C ALA A 20 7.71 5.96 -23.53
N LEU A 21 8.47 6.86 -22.93
CA LEU A 21 9.90 7.04 -23.24
C LEU A 21 10.70 5.77 -22.95
N ALA A 22 10.39 5.05 -21.85
CA ALA A 22 11.07 3.80 -21.52
C ALA A 22 10.78 2.67 -22.53
N VAL A 23 9.67 2.75 -23.31
CA VAL A 23 9.38 1.82 -24.40
C VAL A 23 10.10 2.24 -25.69
N LEU A 24 10.07 3.54 -26.00
CA LEU A 24 10.51 4.09 -27.31
C LEU A 24 12.03 4.28 -27.37
N VAL A 25 12.66 4.66 -26.28
CA VAL A 25 14.09 5.01 -26.24
C VAL A 25 14.87 3.90 -25.52
N PRO A 26 15.70 3.14 -26.25
CA PRO A 26 16.55 2.13 -25.63
C PRO A 26 17.68 2.80 -24.84
N GLY A 27 17.97 2.27 -23.64
CA GLY A 27 19.11 2.78 -22.86
C GLY A 27 18.97 2.49 -21.37
N ARG A 28 19.84 1.61 -20.83
CA ARG A 28 19.80 1.24 -19.41
C ARG A 28 19.96 2.43 -18.46
N ALA A 29 20.81 3.39 -18.82
CA ALA A 29 21.02 4.57 -18.00
C ALA A 29 19.74 5.43 -17.90
N LEU A 30 19.07 5.65 -19.04
CA LEU A 30 17.80 6.37 -19.09
C LEU A 30 16.73 5.62 -18.27
N HIS A 31 16.56 4.32 -18.48
CA HIS A 31 15.56 3.52 -17.76
C HIS A 31 15.77 3.59 -16.25
N ARG A 32 17.02 3.48 -15.78
CA ARG A 32 17.37 3.60 -14.35
C ARG A 32 17.11 5.00 -13.80
N ALA A 33 17.46 6.03 -14.56
CA ALA A 33 17.18 7.42 -14.19
C ALA A 33 15.67 7.69 -14.07
N LEU A 34 14.87 7.21 -15.02
CA LEU A 34 13.41 7.34 -14.98
C LEU A 34 12.78 6.56 -13.82
N LEU A 35 13.22 5.29 -13.61
CA LEU A 35 12.69 4.45 -12.54
C LEU A 35 12.87 5.04 -11.14
N ILE A 36 13.96 5.74 -10.90
CA ILE A 36 14.24 6.36 -9.60
C ILE A 36 13.80 7.82 -9.58
N GLY A 37 14.11 8.57 -10.63
CA GLY A 37 13.86 10.02 -10.68
C GLY A 37 12.39 10.39 -10.70
N VAL A 38 11.53 9.64 -11.42
CA VAL A 38 10.10 9.96 -11.52
C VAL A 38 9.36 9.79 -10.19
N PRO A 39 9.50 8.66 -9.45
CA PRO A 39 8.90 8.55 -8.12
C PRO A 39 9.45 9.57 -7.12
N LEU A 40 10.76 9.89 -7.16
CA LEU A 40 11.33 10.93 -6.31
C LEU A 40 10.81 12.33 -6.66
N ALA A 41 10.62 12.63 -7.95
CA ALA A 41 9.99 13.89 -8.38
C ALA A 41 8.53 13.99 -7.89
N SER A 42 7.77 12.88 -7.93
CA SER A 42 6.42 12.82 -7.35
C SER A 42 6.45 13.06 -5.84
N ALA A 43 7.42 12.46 -5.13
CA ALA A 43 7.59 12.68 -3.69
C ALA A 43 7.97 14.13 -3.36
N ALA A 44 8.89 14.73 -4.12
CA ALA A 44 9.29 16.12 -3.94
C ALA A 44 8.13 17.09 -4.20
N GLY A 45 7.36 16.86 -5.26
CA GLY A 45 6.13 17.61 -5.52
C GLY A 45 5.08 17.42 -4.42
N GLY A 46 4.90 16.19 -3.92
CA GLY A 46 4.05 15.90 -2.78
C GLY A 46 4.47 16.67 -1.52
N ALA A 47 5.78 16.72 -1.23
CA ALA A 47 6.31 17.48 -0.09
C ALA A 47 6.04 18.99 -0.23
N ALA A 48 6.19 19.54 -1.45
CA ALA A 48 5.84 20.94 -1.73
C ALA A 48 4.34 21.19 -1.54
N LEU A 49 3.46 20.25 -1.93
CA LEU A 49 2.02 20.31 -1.68
C LEU A 49 1.70 20.24 -0.18
N VAL A 50 2.34 19.36 0.60
CA VAL A 50 2.16 19.31 2.07
C VAL A 50 2.49 20.66 2.71
N ALA A 51 3.58 21.30 2.28
CA ALA A 51 3.94 22.64 2.74
C ALA A 51 2.88 23.68 2.34
N ARG A 52 2.39 23.62 1.10
CA ARG A 52 1.34 24.54 0.58
C ARG A 52 0.03 24.40 1.36
N HIS A 53 -0.37 23.18 1.70
CA HIS A 53 -1.60 22.90 2.46
C HIS A 53 -1.58 23.40 3.92
N SER A 54 -0.50 24.06 4.36
CA SER A 54 -0.51 24.80 5.61
C SER A 54 -1.27 26.15 5.49
N SER A 55 -1.34 26.71 4.28
CA SER A 55 -2.02 27.98 3.98
C SER A 55 -3.26 27.81 3.11
N GLU A 56 -3.25 26.87 2.17
CA GLU A 56 -4.38 26.53 1.30
C GLU A 56 -4.77 25.07 1.53
N PRO A 57 -5.85 24.80 2.29
CA PRO A 57 -6.21 23.43 2.69
C PRO A 57 -6.43 22.48 1.52
N VAL A 58 -6.98 22.97 0.41
CA VAL A 58 -7.31 22.19 -0.79
C VAL A 58 -6.94 22.96 -2.05
N LEU A 59 -6.26 22.27 -2.98
CA LEU A 59 -6.03 22.73 -4.34
C LEU A 59 -6.83 21.87 -5.31
N SER A 60 -7.49 22.49 -6.30
CA SER A 60 -8.19 21.77 -7.34
C SER A 60 -7.83 22.26 -8.74
N ALA A 61 -7.94 21.36 -9.73
CA ALA A 61 -7.86 21.65 -11.14
C ALA A 61 -9.03 20.97 -11.87
N ARG A 62 -9.77 21.73 -12.64
CA ARG A 62 -10.87 21.24 -13.47
C ARG A 62 -10.36 20.97 -14.88
N LEU A 63 -10.41 19.72 -15.32
CA LEU A 63 -9.97 19.38 -16.68
C LEU A 63 -11.04 19.76 -17.72
N GLY A 64 -10.58 20.22 -18.87
CA GLY A 64 -11.42 20.51 -20.03
C GLY A 64 -12.18 21.85 -19.96
N GLY A 65 -11.98 22.67 -18.92
CA GLY A 65 -12.63 23.98 -18.81
C GLY A 65 -14.15 23.95 -18.51
N PHE A 66 -14.69 22.78 -18.19
CA PHE A 66 -16.11 22.62 -17.80
C PHE A 66 -16.37 23.16 -16.40
N VAL A 67 -17.65 23.46 -16.12
CA VAL A 67 -18.09 23.94 -14.80
C VAL A 67 -17.89 22.87 -13.70
N GLY A 68 -17.81 23.35 -12.45
CA GLY A 68 -17.72 22.47 -11.28
C GLY A 68 -18.90 21.47 -11.24
N GLY A 69 -18.61 20.23 -10.89
CA GLY A 69 -19.61 19.12 -10.88
C GLY A 69 -19.72 18.32 -12.18
N ILE A 70 -19.34 18.92 -13.34
CA ILE A 70 -19.28 18.23 -14.65
C ILE A 70 -17.82 17.94 -15.03
N ALA A 71 -16.91 18.92 -14.79
CA ALA A 71 -15.49 18.72 -15.03
C ALA A 71 -14.93 17.60 -14.15
N ILE A 72 -13.99 16.84 -14.69
CA ILE A 72 -13.19 15.87 -13.91
C ILE A 72 -12.20 16.69 -13.07
N PRO A 73 -12.31 16.68 -11.72
CA PRO A 73 -11.40 17.42 -10.87
C PRO A 73 -10.18 16.59 -10.49
N PHE A 74 -8.99 17.19 -10.59
CA PHE A 74 -7.82 16.79 -9.81
C PHE A 74 -7.82 17.60 -8.52
N VAL A 75 -7.67 16.93 -7.39
CA VAL A 75 -7.76 17.55 -6.07
C VAL A 75 -6.59 17.11 -5.22
N SER A 76 -5.92 18.06 -4.60
CA SER A 76 -4.87 17.82 -3.61
C SER A 76 -5.24 18.46 -2.29
N ASP A 77 -5.13 17.68 -1.24
CA ASP A 77 -5.19 18.09 0.16
C ASP A 77 -4.02 17.48 0.93
N THR A 78 -3.95 17.70 2.23
CA THR A 78 -2.87 17.16 3.06
C THR A 78 -2.76 15.63 3.00
N LEU A 79 -3.88 14.92 2.88
CA LEU A 79 -3.88 13.45 2.77
C LEU A 79 -3.24 12.98 1.47
N SER A 80 -3.74 13.45 0.32
CA SER A 80 -3.22 13.05 -0.98
C SER A 80 -1.77 13.48 -1.17
N ALA A 81 -1.40 14.69 -0.73
CA ALA A 81 -0.03 15.18 -0.77
C ALA A 81 0.94 14.34 0.07
N ALA A 82 0.57 14.01 1.32
CA ALA A 82 1.37 13.12 2.17
C ALA A 82 1.51 11.72 1.57
N MET A 83 0.45 11.19 0.96
CA MET A 83 0.51 9.89 0.30
C MET A 83 1.40 9.90 -0.94
N LEU A 84 1.45 10.98 -1.73
CA LEU A 84 2.41 11.13 -2.83
C LEU A 84 3.86 11.08 -2.32
N VAL A 85 4.16 11.70 -1.16
CA VAL A 85 5.50 11.60 -0.54
C VAL A 85 5.83 10.17 -0.19
N VAL A 86 4.97 9.51 0.58
CA VAL A 86 5.24 8.17 1.11
C VAL A 86 5.33 7.14 -0.01
N THR A 87 4.40 7.16 -0.96
CA THR A 87 4.39 6.24 -2.10
C THR A 87 5.57 6.50 -3.05
N GLY A 88 5.90 7.75 -3.31
CA GLY A 88 7.02 8.10 -4.19
C GLY A 88 8.37 7.69 -3.60
N VAL A 89 8.64 8.00 -2.32
CA VAL A 89 9.88 7.61 -1.64
C VAL A 89 10.00 6.09 -1.53
N SER A 90 8.95 5.41 -1.07
CA SER A 90 8.98 3.95 -0.93
C SER A 90 9.15 3.25 -2.28
N THR A 91 8.50 3.73 -3.33
CA THR A 91 8.65 3.21 -4.69
C THR A 91 10.07 3.36 -5.22
N ALA A 92 10.71 4.52 -5.06
CA ALA A 92 12.09 4.74 -5.49
C ALA A 92 13.05 3.76 -4.79
N ILE A 93 12.88 3.55 -3.48
CA ILE A 93 13.70 2.61 -2.72
C ILE A 93 13.47 1.16 -3.17
N VAL A 94 12.20 0.75 -3.36
CA VAL A 94 11.86 -0.59 -3.85
C VAL A 94 12.42 -0.81 -5.25
N LEU A 95 12.33 0.17 -6.14
CA LEU A 95 12.89 0.07 -7.50
C LEU A 95 14.43 0.02 -7.47
N THR A 96 15.09 0.64 -6.49
CA THR A 96 16.54 0.43 -6.28
C THR A 96 16.88 -1.04 -6.02
N PHE A 97 16.04 -1.76 -5.26
CA PHE A 97 16.17 -3.21 -5.09
C PHE A 97 15.93 -3.97 -6.43
N ALA A 98 14.94 -3.55 -7.22
CA ALA A 98 14.70 -4.13 -8.54
C ALA A 98 15.92 -3.98 -9.49
N LEU A 99 16.63 -2.85 -9.41
CA LEU A 99 17.90 -2.67 -10.12
C LEU A 99 18.98 -3.66 -9.64
N ARG A 100 19.04 -3.94 -8.34
CA ARG A 100 19.99 -4.91 -7.75
C ARG A 100 19.67 -6.36 -8.14
N THR A 101 18.39 -6.66 -8.35
CA THR A 101 17.93 -7.99 -8.80
C THR A 101 17.94 -8.12 -10.33
N ARG A 102 18.29 -7.05 -11.04
CA ARG A 102 18.31 -6.94 -12.51
C ARG A 102 16.92 -7.09 -13.16
N GLU A 103 15.86 -6.76 -12.47
CA GLU A 103 14.51 -6.77 -13.04
C GLU A 103 14.34 -5.68 -14.11
N ASP A 104 15.12 -4.58 -14.00
CA ASP A 104 15.22 -3.52 -15.01
C ASP A 104 15.73 -3.98 -16.38
N GLU A 105 16.36 -5.15 -16.47
CA GLU A 105 16.82 -5.77 -17.73
C GLU A 105 15.66 -6.47 -18.49
N LEU A 106 14.53 -6.71 -17.85
CA LEU A 106 13.33 -7.18 -18.52
C LEU A 106 12.73 -6.04 -19.35
N ARG A 107 12.57 -6.27 -20.66
CA ARG A 107 12.28 -5.25 -21.68
C ARG A 107 11.19 -4.23 -21.28
N PHE A 108 10.10 -4.69 -20.68
CA PHE A 108 8.95 -3.85 -20.36
C PHE A 108 8.83 -3.49 -18.87
N PHE A 109 9.72 -4.00 -18.02
CA PHE A 109 9.65 -3.73 -16.58
C PHE A 109 9.68 -2.22 -16.25
N PRO A 110 10.60 -1.40 -16.84
CA PRO A 110 10.63 0.02 -16.54
C PRO A 110 9.32 0.73 -16.90
N ALA A 111 8.77 0.45 -18.08
CA ALA A 111 7.53 1.06 -18.54
C ALA A 111 6.35 0.65 -17.66
N MET A 112 6.24 -0.63 -17.29
CA MET A 112 5.15 -1.14 -16.45
C MET A 112 5.23 -0.57 -15.02
N ALA A 113 6.43 -0.45 -14.45
CA ALA A 113 6.61 0.16 -13.15
C ALA A 113 6.24 1.65 -13.14
N LEU A 114 6.61 2.40 -14.18
CA LEU A 114 6.27 3.82 -14.32
C LEU A 114 4.77 4.04 -14.61
N LEU A 115 4.14 3.17 -15.39
CA LEU A 115 2.70 3.22 -15.63
C LEU A 115 1.90 2.91 -14.35
N LEU A 116 2.40 1.99 -13.51
CA LEU A 116 1.84 1.74 -12.19
C LEU A 116 1.89 3.02 -11.32
N VAL A 117 3.03 3.73 -11.32
CA VAL A 117 3.17 5.01 -10.59
C VAL A 117 2.21 6.06 -11.12
N ALA A 118 2.03 6.14 -12.45
CA ALA A 118 1.04 7.04 -13.06
C ALA A 118 -0.37 6.79 -12.51
N GLY A 119 -0.83 5.53 -12.55
CA GLY A 119 -2.14 5.16 -12.04
C GLY A 119 -2.32 5.46 -10.55
N VAL A 120 -1.30 5.20 -9.73
CA VAL A 120 -1.30 5.51 -8.29
C VAL A 120 -1.43 7.02 -8.05
N ASN A 121 -0.60 7.83 -8.69
CA ASN A 121 -0.63 9.28 -8.52
C ASN A 121 -1.97 9.88 -8.98
N GLY A 122 -2.52 9.39 -10.10
CA GLY A 122 -3.82 9.79 -10.59
C GLY A 122 -4.95 9.44 -9.61
N ALA A 123 -4.94 8.21 -9.08
CA ALA A 123 -5.94 7.76 -8.11
C ALA A 123 -5.88 8.51 -6.77
N LEU A 124 -4.69 8.93 -6.33
CA LEU A 124 -4.53 9.75 -5.11
C LEU A 124 -5.03 11.19 -5.26
N LEU A 125 -5.05 11.71 -6.49
CA LEU A 125 -5.38 13.10 -6.77
C LEU A 125 -6.76 13.30 -7.41
N THR A 126 -7.49 12.24 -7.75
CA THR A 126 -8.81 12.40 -8.38
C THR A 126 -9.91 12.73 -7.38
N GLY A 127 -10.81 13.63 -7.76
CA GLY A 127 -12.03 13.95 -7.04
C GLY A 127 -13.32 13.43 -7.70
N ASP A 128 -13.19 12.43 -8.60
CA ASP A 128 -14.31 11.84 -9.34
C ASP A 128 -14.24 10.32 -9.26
N LEU A 129 -15.37 9.66 -8.98
CA LEU A 129 -15.41 8.20 -8.78
C LEU A 129 -15.18 7.42 -10.09
N PHE A 130 -15.65 7.94 -11.23
CA PHE A 130 -15.40 7.29 -12.52
C PHE A 130 -13.92 7.42 -12.91
N ASN A 131 -13.33 8.61 -12.69
CA ASN A 131 -11.93 8.82 -12.94
C ASN A 131 -11.04 8.02 -11.97
N LEU A 132 -11.48 7.80 -10.72
CA LEU A 132 -10.84 6.87 -9.78
C LEU A 132 -10.82 5.44 -10.35
N PHE A 133 -11.96 4.98 -10.88
CA PHE A 133 -12.02 3.69 -11.56
C PHE A 133 -11.00 3.61 -12.70
N VAL A 134 -10.93 4.63 -13.55
CA VAL A 134 -9.97 4.67 -14.67
C VAL A 134 -8.52 4.58 -14.17
N PHE A 135 -8.14 5.34 -13.15
CA PHE A 135 -6.78 5.28 -12.61
C PHE A 135 -6.46 3.96 -11.92
N VAL A 136 -7.44 3.34 -11.27
CA VAL A 136 -7.29 1.99 -10.74
C VAL A 136 -7.05 0.98 -11.85
N GLU A 137 -7.74 1.08 -13.00
CA GLU A 137 -7.49 0.21 -14.15
C GLU A 137 -6.12 0.49 -14.80
N VAL A 138 -5.71 1.76 -14.91
CA VAL A 138 -4.36 2.14 -15.37
C VAL A 138 -3.27 1.55 -14.44
N MET A 139 -3.54 1.45 -13.15
CA MET A 139 -2.64 0.79 -12.18
C MET A 139 -2.65 -0.74 -12.33
N LEU A 140 -3.78 -1.36 -12.65
CA LEU A 140 -3.93 -2.81 -12.73
C LEU A 140 -3.32 -3.42 -13.99
N LEU A 141 -3.47 -2.78 -15.14
CA LEU A 141 -2.93 -3.29 -16.42
C LEU A 141 -1.43 -3.62 -16.35
N PRO A 142 -0.54 -2.69 -15.90
CA PRO A 142 0.87 -3.01 -15.74
C PRO A 142 1.11 -4.08 -14.67
N SER A 143 0.24 -4.21 -13.68
CA SER A 143 0.39 -5.21 -12.63
C SER A 143 0.22 -6.63 -13.14
N TYR A 144 -0.71 -6.86 -14.09
CA TYR A 144 -0.82 -8.16 -14.77
C TYR A 144 0.47 -8.51 -15.50
N ALA A 145 1.05 -7.55 -16.22
CA ALA A 145 2.32 -7.75 -16.92
C ALA A 145 3.46 -8.05 -15.95
N LEU A 146 3.59 -7.29 -14.85
CA LEU A 146 4.62 -7.48 -13.83
C LEU A 146 4.53 -8.85 -13.14
N ILE A 147 3.32 -9.41 -12.94
CA ILE A 147 3.13 -10.76 -12.41
C ILE A 147 3.59 -11.81 -13.43
N ALA A 148 3.19 -11.65 -14.70
CA ALA A 148 3.38 -12.65 -15.74
C ALA A 148 4.76 -12.58 -16.43
N MET A 149 5.52 -11.53 -16.25
CA MET A 149 6.68 -11.12 -17.04
C MET A 149 7.76 -12.20 -17.22
N THR A 150 7.93 -13.10 -16.25
CA THR A 150 8.92 -14.19 -16.36
C THR A 150 8.41 -15.45 -17.04
N GLY A 151 7.12 -15.53 -17.36
CA GLY A 151 6.53 -16.61 -18.16
C GLY A 151 6.48 -18.00 -17.52
N THR A 152 6.82 -18.16 -16.24
CA THR A 152 6.75 -19.46 -15.59
C THR A 152 5.31 -19.93 -15.40
N TRP A 153 5.02 -21.22 -15.54
CA TRP A 153 3.68 -21.79 -15.36
C TRP A 153 3.01 -21.38 -14.05
N ARG A 154 3.78 -21.34 -12.96
CA ARG A 154 3.29 -20.93 -11.65
C ARG A 154 2.82 -19.46 -11.68
N ARG A 155 3.59 -18.56 -12.30
CA ARG A 155 3.26 -17.13 -12.39
C ARG A 155 2.10 -16.88 -13.33
N LEU A 156 2.04 -17.58 -14.44
CA LEU A 156 0.92 -17.49 -15.37
C LEU A 156 -0.39 -17.97 -14.73
N ALA A 157 -0.36 -19.07 -13.96
CA ALA A 157 -1.53 -19.59 -13.25
C ALA A 157 -2.04 -18.58 -12.20
N VAL A 158 -1.12 -17.98 -11.43
CA VAL A 158 -1.45 -16.96 -10.44
C VAL A 158 -1.86 -15.65 -11.12
N GLY A 159 -1.23 -15.28 -12.23
CA GLY A 159 -1.63 -14.13 -13.06
C GLY A 159 -3.08 -14.24 -13.53
N ARG A 160 -3.54 -15.43 -13.94
CA ARG A 160 -4.96 -15.69 -14.28
C ARG A 160 -5.88 -15.46 -13.10
N LEU A 161 -5.54 -15.99 -11.90
CA LEU A 161 -6.32 -15.75 -10.69
C LEU A 161 -6.43 -14.25 -10.40
N PHE A 162 -5.30 -13.53 -10.44
CA PHE A 162 -5.26 -12.10 -10.22
C PHE A 162 -6.09 -11.33 -11.25
N LEU A 163 -5.99 -11.70 -12.53
CA LEU A 163 -6.79 -11.12 -13.62
C LEU A 163 -8.29 -11.32 -13.38
N VAL A 164 -8.74 -12.58 -13.15
CA VAL A 164 -10.17 -12.89 -12.97
C VAL A 164 -10.75 -12.13 -11.77
N VAL A 165 -10.08 -12.17 -10.63
CA VAL A 165 -10.56 -11.46 -9.44
C VAL A 165 -10.67 -9.95 -9.69
N ASN A 166 -9.68 -9.36 -10.36
CA ASN A 166 -9.72 -7.93 -10.64
C ASN A 166 -10.75 -7.57 -11.71
N LEU A 167 -10.97 -8.37 -12.75
CA LEU A 167 -12.04 -8.14 -13.72
C LEU A 167 -13.42 -8.16 -13.06
N VAL A 168 -13.70 -9.17 -12.22
CA VAL A 168 -14.96 -9.22 -11.45
C VAL A 168 -15.08 -7.99 -10.55
N THR A 169 -14.00 -7.62 -9.86
CA THR A 169 -14.01 -6.44 -8.98
C THR A 169 -14.23 -5.15 -9.76
N SER A 170 -13.65 -5.01 -10.94
CA SER A 170 -13.85 -3.86 -11.82
C SER A 170 -15.28 -3.79 -12.35
N SER A 171 -15.90 -4.94 -12.64
CA SER A 171 -17.33 -5.00 -12.98
C SER A 171 -18.22 -4.56 -11.82
N VAL A 172 -17.93 -5.01 -10.57
CA VAL A 172 -18.63 -4.56 -9.37
C VAL A 172 -18.46 -3.04 -9.18
N PHE A 173 -17.26 -2.52 -9.40
CA PHE A 173 -17.00 -1.08 -9.31
C PHE A 173 -17.86 -0.30 -10.33
N LEU A 174 -17.89 -0.72 -11.59
CA LEU A 174 -18.72 -0.09 -12.65
C LEU A 174 -20.21 -0.16 -12.31
N ILE A 175 -20.70 -1.27 -11.79
CA ILE A 175 -22.10 -1.39 -11.33
C ILE A 175 -22.37 -0.35 -10.22
N GLY A 176 -21.47 -0.23 -9.24
CA GLY A 176 -21.58 0.78 -8.18
C GLY A 176 -21.62 2.21 -8.73
N LEU A 177 -20.76 2.51 -9.71
CA LEU A 177 -20.77 3.83 -10.40
C LEU A 177 -22.09 4.09 -11.13
N ALA A 178 -22.59 3.10 -11.86
CA ALA A 178 -23.86 3.23 -12.58
C ALA A 178 -25.04 3.46 -11.62
N LEU A 179 -25.10 2.72 -10.50
CA LEU A 179 -26.12 2.90 -9.47
C LEU A 179 -26.00 4.29 -8.79
N THR A 180 -24.78 4.71 -8.47
CA THR A 180 -24.53 6.05 -7.89
C THR A 180 -24.96 7.15 -8.84
N TYR A 181 -24.60 7.04 -10.13
CA TYR A 181 -24.99 8.02 -11.14
C TYR A 181 -26.50 8.04 -11.36
N ALA A 182 -27.15 6.87 -11.42
CA ALA A 182 -28.61 6.77 -11.58
C ALA A 182 -29.38 7.43 -10.43
N ALA A 183 -28.88 7.27 -9.19
CA ALA A 183 -29.53 7.82 -8.00
C ALA A 183 -29.17 9.31 -7.76
N ALA A 184 -27.90 9.69 -7.95
CA ALA A 184 -27.40 11.01 -7.60
C ALA A 184 -27.29 11.98 -8.80
N GLY A 185 -27.32 11.47 -10.05
CA GLY A 185 -27.08 12.28 -11.26
C GLY A 185 -25.62 12.72 -11.42
N THR A 186 -24.71 12.23 -10.58
CA THR A 186 -23.30 12.61 -10.57
C THR A 186 -22.41 11.52 -9.97
N VAL A 187 -21.15 11.46 -10.40
CA VAL A 187 -20.06 10.68 -9.79
C VAL A 187 -18.92 11.57 -9.27
N ASN A 188 -19.11 12.89 -9.33
CA ASN A 188 -18.19 13.85 -8.71
C ASN A 188 -18.30 13.76 -7.19
N LEU A 189 -17.17 13.47 -6.52
CA LEU A 189 -17.15 13.16 -5.10
C LEU A 189 -17.59 14.37 -4.25
N ALA A 190 -17.21 15.60 -4.62
CA ALA A 190 -17.65 16.80 -3.91
C ALA A 190 -19.17 17.04 -4.04
N ALA A 191 -19.75 16.72 -5.19
CA ALA A 191 -21.20 16.81 -5.41
C ALA A 191 -21.99 15.69 -4.68
N LEU A 192 -21.31 14.64 -4.25
CA LEU A 192 -21.87 13.55 -3.44
C LEU A 192 -21.75 13.79 -1.93
N ALA A 193 -21.18 14.93 -1.49
CA ALA A 193 -20.95 15.20 -0.08
C ALA A 193 -22.27 15.12 0.73
N GLY A 194 -22.29 14.25 1.74
CA GLY A 194 -23.42 13.99 2.63
C GLY A 194 -24.59 13.19 2.02
N ARG A 195 -24.66 13.07 0.68
CA ARG A 195 -25.84 12.52 0.00
C ARG A 195 -26.11 11.03 0.27
N ALA A 196 -25.06 10.26 0.56
CA ALA A 196 -25.24 8.86 0.91
C ALA A 196 -25.84 8.65 2.33
N SER A 197 -25.82 9.68 3.18
CA SER A 197 -26.52 9.66 4.47
C SER A 197 -28.00 10.00 4.35
N GLU A 198 -28.38 10.75 3.31
CA GLU A 198 -29.71 11.30 3.11
C GLU A 198 -30.56 10.40 2.19
N ASP A 199 -29.95 9.77 1.17
CA ASP A 199 -30.62 8.93 0.18
C ASP A 199 -30.12 7.50 0.20
N PRO A 200 -30.95 6.51 0.57
CA PRO A 200 -30.60 5.08 0.59
C PRO A 200 -30.17 4.53 -0.78
N ASN A 201 -30.65 5.09 -1.90
CA ASN A 201 -30.27 4.64 -3.23
C ASN A 201 -28.84 5.10 -3.55
N VAL A 202 -28.47 6.33 -3.15
CA VAL A 202 -27.09 6.83 -3.26
C VAL A 202 -26.20 6.00 -2.33
N ALA A 203 -26.63 5.73 -1.10
CA ALA A 203 -25.91 4.86 -0.17
C ALA A 203 -25.63 3.47 -0.73
N LEU A 204 -26.62 2.86 -1.41
CA LEU A 204 -26.47 1.57 -2.08
C LEU A 204 -25.41 1.64 -3.19
N GLY A 205 -25.48 2.61 -4.07
CA GLY A 205 -24.53 2.78 -5.17
C GLY A 205 -23.10 2.98 -4.66
N VAL A 206 -22.90 3.90 -3.73
CA VAL A 206 -21.60 4.17 -3.09
C VAL A 206 -21.13 2.95 -2.29
N GLY A 207 -22.03 2.22 -1.62
CA GLY A 207 -21.75 0.98 -0.91
C GLY A 207 -21.19 -0.12 -1.81
N VAL A 208 -21.71 -0.25 -3.05
CA VAL A 208 -21.17 -1.19 -4.05
C VAL A 208 -19.78 -0.75 -4.54
N VAL A 209 -19.54 0.57 -4.69
CA VAL A 209 -18.19 1.09 -4.97
C VAL A 209 -17.23 0.74 -3.82
N LEU A 210 -17.64 0.96 -2.58
CA LEU A 210 -16.83 0.61 -1.40
C LEU A 210 -16.56 -0.89 -1.32
N LEU A 211 -17.53 -1.76 -1.64
CA LEU A 211 -17.33 -3.21 -1.72
C LEU A 211 -16.20 -3.56 -2.73
N ALA A 212 -16.21 -2.97 -3.92
CA ALA A 212 -15.15 -3.17 -4.90
C ALA A 212 -13.78 -2.74 -4.36
N LEU A 213 -13.71 -1.63 -3.65
CA LEU A 213 -12.47 -1.14 -3.03
C LEU A 213 -12.02 -2.02 -1.86
N VAL A 214 -12.92 -2.56 -1.06
CA VAL A 214 -12.65 -3.53 0.01
C VAL A 214 -12.04 -4.83 -0.56
N ILE A 215 -12.57 -5.31 -1.70
CA ILE A 215 -11.97 -6.45 -2.43
C ILE A 215 -10.56 -6.09 -2.91
N LYS A 216 -10.37 -4.91 -3.51
CA LYS A 216 -9.04 -4.44 -3.97
C LYS A 216 -8.05 -4.23 -2.84
N ALA A 217 -8.48 -3.77 -1.68
CA ALA A 217 -7.65 -3.66 -0.48
C ALA A 217 -7.20 -5.02 0.07
N GLY A 218 -7.90 -6.10 -0.27
CA GLY A 218 -7.66 -7.44 0.25
C GLY A 218 -8.18 -7.62 1.67
N ALA A 219 -9.31 -6.98 2.02
CA ALA A 219 -9.94 -7.14 3.33
C ALA A 219 -10.80 -8.42 3.40
N VAL A 220 -11.03 -8.92 4.61
CA VAL A 220 -11.93 -10.06 4.86
C VAL A 220 -13.38 -9.61 4.63
N PRO A 221 -14.23 -10.45 3.98
CA PRO A 221 -14.05 -11.87 3.69
C PRO A 221 -13.38 -12.20 2.34
N VAL A 222 -13.13 -11.21 1.50
CA VAL A 222 -12.69 -11.42 0.12
C VAL A 222 -11.17 -11.34 -0.09
N HIS A 223 -10.39 -11.48 0.97
CA HIS A 223 -8.93 -11.33 1.01
C HIS A 223 -8.14 -12.45 0.33
N GLY A 224 -8.73 -13.63 0.10
CA GLY A 224 -8.02 -14.86 -0.24
C GLY A 224 -7.20 -14.82 -1.54
N TRP A 225 -7.46 -13.89 -2.44
CA TRP A 225 -6.69 -13.69 -3.66
C TRP A 225 -5.29 -13.09 -3.38
N LEU A 226 -5.17 -12.18 -2.42
CA LEU A 226 -3.95 -11.45 -2.10
C LEU A 226 -2.80 -12.38 -1.63
N PRO A 227 -2.99 -13.26 -0.61
CA PRO A 227 -1.95 -14.19 -0.18
C PRO A 227 -1.59 -15.26 -1.21
N ARG A 228 -2.42 -15.47 -2.22
CA ARG A 228 -2.13 -16.38 -3.34
C ARG A 228 -1.38 -15.69 -4.46
N ALA A 229 -1.77 -14.45 -4.80
CA ALA A 229 -1.23 -13.72 -5.94
C ALA A 229 0.12 -13.06 -5.65
N TYR A 230 0.22 -12.29 -4.58
CA TYR A 230 1.39 -11.46 -4.30
C TYR A 230 2.69 -12.25 -4.08
N PRO A 231 2.71 -13.34 -3.28
CA PRO A 231 3.93 -14.12 -3.08
C PRO A 231 4.45 -14.85 -4.32
N ALA A 232 3.67 -14.94 -5.39
CA ALA A 232 4.10 -15.55 -6.64
C ALA A 232 4.91 -14.58 -7.53
N THR A 233 4.89 -13.27 -7.24
CA THR A 233 5.66 -12.26 -7.96
C THR A 233 7.12 -12.22 -7.50
N SER A 234 7.94 -11.31 -8.03
CA SER A 234 9.23 -10.99 -7.44
C SER A 234 9.06 -10.23 -6.12
N ALA A 235 10.11 -10.16 -5.30
CA ALA A 235 10.04 -9.45 -4.03
C ALA A 235 9.84 -7.95 -4.22
N SER A 236 10.49 -7.34 -5.23
CA SER A 236 10.31 -5.94 -5.61
C SER A 236 8.88 -5.65 -6.07
N VAL A 237 8.32 -6.48 -6.96
CA VAL A 237 6.94 -6.31 -7.42
C VAL A 237 5.95 -6.51 -6.27
N MET A 238 6.17 -7.49 -5.39
CA MET A 238 5.33 -7.66 -4.20
C MET A 238 5.41 -6.46 -3.26
N ALA A 239 6.59 -5.87 -3.08
CA ALA A 239 6.77 -4.67 -2.25
C ALA A 239 6.09 -3.44 -2.88
N LEU A 240 6.15 -3.27 -4.21
CA LEU A 240 5.37 -2.25 -4.93
C LEU A 240 3.87 -2.43 -4.70
N PHE A 241 3.34 -3.64 -4.86
CA PHE A 241 1.92 -3.90 -4.66
C PHE A 241 1.49 -3.67 -3.20
N ALA A 242 2.31 -4.08 -2.24
CA ALA A 242 2.08 -3.86 -0.83
C ALA A 242 2.04 -2.36 -0.45
N GLY A 243 2.91 -1.56 -1.06
CA GLY A 243 2.98 -0.11 -0.82
C GLY A 243 1.96 0.72 -1.60
N LEU A 244 1.47 0.24 -2.74
CA LEU A 244 0.68 1.02 -3.69
C LEU A 244 -0.77 0.54 -3.81
N HIS A 245 -1.02 -0.69 -4.27
CA HIS A 245 -2.37 -1.15 -4.62
C HIS A 245 -3.36 -1.09 -3.47
N SER A 246 -3.06 -1.77 -2.37
CA SER A 246 -3.94 -1.80 -1.20
C SER A 246 -4.09 -0.41 -0.58
N LYS A 247 -3.05 0.44 -0.67
CA LYS A 247 -3.05 1.78 -0.07
C LYS A 247 -3.90 2.77 -0.86
N VAL A 248 -3.85 2.72 -2.19
CA VAL A 248 -4.78 3.49 -3.04
C VAL A 248 -6.23 3.13 -2.71
N ALA A 249 -6.55 1.83 -2.62
CA ALA A 249 -7.90 1.40 -2.25
C ALA A 249 -8.31 1.88 -0.85
N LEU A 250 -7.40 1.83 0.14
CA LEU A 250 -7.66 2.30 1.51
C LEU A 250 -7.86 3.81 1.57
N VAL A 251 -7.02 4.59 0.87
CA VAL A 251 -7.19 6.06 0.78
C VAL A 251 -8.53 6.40 0.14
N ALA A 252 -8.91 5.69 -0.93
CA ALA A 252 -10.20 5.88 -1.58
C ALA A 252 -11.37 5.53 -0.64
N ILE A 253 -11.30 4.41 0.10
CA ILE A 253 -12.33 4.04 1.11
C ILE A 253 -12.46 5.15 2.14
N ILE A 254 -11.36 5.60 2.74
CA ILE A 254 -11.35 6.65 3.76
C ILE A 254 -11.97 7.94 3.19
N ARG A 255 -11.56 8.36 2.00
CA ARG A 255 -12.06 9.57 1.32
C ARG A 255 -13.56 9.48 1.01
N ILE A 256 -13.98 8.39 0.36
CA ILE A 256 -15.37 8.21 -0.06
C ILE A 256 -16.29 8.12 1.16
N THR A 257 -15.90 7.39 2.20
CA THR A 257 -16.71 7.31 3.44
C THR A 257 -16.84 8.66 4.11
N SER A 258 -15.74 9.42 4.23
CA SER A 258 -15.75 10.75 4.83
C SER A 258 -16.61 11.75 4.04
N VAL A 259 -16.49 11.79 2.72
CA VAL A 259 -17.19 12.77 1.90
C VAL A 259 -18.66 12.38 1.69
N ALA A 260 -18.94 11.13 1.26
CA ALA A 260 -20.30 10.77 0.87
C ALA A 260 -21.22 10.46 2.05
N PHE A 261 -20.69 9.91 3.16
CA PHE A 261 -21.46 9.55 4.35
C PHE A 261 -21.29 10.55 5.51
N GLY A 262 -20.22 11.35 5.49
CA GLY A 262 -19.90 12.24 6.61
C GLY A 262 -19.68 11.46 7.92
N ALA A 263 -20.14 12.03 9.04
CA ALA A 263 -20.07 11.41 10.36
C ALA A 263 -21.25 10.46 10.66
N SER A 264 -22.04 10.06 9.65
CA SER A 264 -23.20 9.19 9.85
C SER A 264 -22.78 7.78 10.24
N GLY A 265 -23.47 7.16 11.19
CA GLY A 265 -23.23 5.78 11.64
C GLY A 265 -23.61 4.68 10.63
N THR A 266 -24.07 5.03 9.42
CA THR A 266 -24.64 4.11 8.42
C THR A 266 -23.68 2.98 8.03
N VAL A 267 -22.40 3.29 7.85
CA VAL A 267 -21.39 2.28 7.45
C VAL A 267 -20.66 1.64 8.64
N THR A 268 -20.84 2.14 9.86
CA THR A 268 -20.04 1.75 11.03
C THR A 268 -20.09 0.25 11.33
N TRP A 269 -21.28 -0.36 11.29
CA TRP A 269 -21.44 -1.78 11.59
C TRP A 269 -20.76 -2.69 10.56
N VAL A 270 -20.96 -2.41 9.27
CA VAL A 270 -20.32 -3.19 8.20
C VAL A 270 -18.81 -3.02 8.25
N ALA A 271 -18.36 -1.76 8.42
CA ALA A 271 -16.94 -1.45 8.55
C ALA A 271 -16.33 -2.15 9.78
N LEU A 272 -17.00 -2.16 10.94
CA LEU A 272 -16.54 -2.83 12.15
C LEU A 272 -16.30 -4.33 11.91
N VAL A 273 -17.25 -5.02 11.29
CA VAL A 273 -17.12 -6.46 10.98
C VAL A 273 -15.93 -6.70 10.06
N VAL A 274 -15.80 -5.93 8.97
CA VAL A 274 -14.69 -6.04 8.03
C VAL A 274 -13.36 -5.77 8.72
N VAL A 275 -13.27 -4.75 9.55
CA VAL A 275 -12.08 -4.32 10.29
C VAL A 275 -11.64 -5.38 11.28
N VAL A 276 -12.54 -5.84 12.17
CA VAL A 276 -12.22 -6.84 13.18
C VAL A 276 -11.81 -8.16 12.53
N LEU A 277 -12.59 -8.63 11.56
CA LEU A 277 -12.26 -9.88 10.85
C LEU A 277 -10.93 -9.76 10.10
N SER A 278 -10.64 -8.62 9.45
CA SER A 278 -9.38 -8.44 8.73
C SER A 278 -8.19 -8.46 9.69
N MET A 279 -8.29 -7.79 10.85
CA MET A 279 -7.23 -7.81 11.87
C MET A 279 -6.96 -9.23 12.38
N VAL A 280 -8.01 -9.93 12.82
CA VAL A 280 -7.88 -11.22 13.51
C VAL A 280 -7.58 -12.35 12.52
N VAL A 281 -8.36 -12.49 11.43
CA VAL A 281 -8.16 -13.55 10.43
C VAL A 281 -6.82 -13.40 9.72
N GLY A 282 -6.40 -12.17 9.39
CA GLY A 282 -5.10 -11.92 8.80
C GLY A 282 -3.96 -12.36 9.72
N ALA A 283 -3.98 -11.96 10.99
CA ALA A 283 -2.97 -12.35 11.96
C ALA A 283 -2.98 -13.87 12.24
N TRP A 284 -4.16 -14.47 12.40
CA TRP A 284 -4.31 -15.92 12.62
C TRP A 284 -3.80 -16.74 11.43
N SER A 285 -4.19 -16.40 10.21
CA SER A 285 -3.82 -17.15 9.02
C SER A 285 -2.32 -17.13 8.76
N SER A 286 -1.61 -16.09 9.20
CA SER A 286 -0.15 -16.01 9.08
C SER A 286 0.58 -17.12 9.85
N LEU A 287 -0.01 -17.69 10.91
CA LEU A 287 0.55 -18.78 11.70
C LEU A 287 0.67 -20.10 10.91
N GLY A 288 -0.23 -20.36 9.98
CA GLY A 288 -0.27 -21.59 9.18
C GLY A 288 0.66 -21.61 7.98
N GLU A 289 1.28 -20.49 7.62
CA GLU A 289 2.04 -20.35 6.39
C GLU A 289 3.51 -20.80 6.51
N ASN A 290 4.04 -21.38 5.44
CA ASN A 290 5.37 -22.01 5.41
C ASN A 290 6.41 -21.23 4.58
N THR A 291 6.08 -20.04 4.07
CA THR A 291 7.03 -19.18 3.37
C THR A 291 6.98 -17.77 3.92
N ILE A 292 8.14 -17.10 3.99
CA ILE A 292 8.25 -15.72 4.51
C ILE A 292 7.22 -14.81 3.85
N ARG A 293 7.14 -14.79 2.52
CA ARG A 293 6.26 -13.86 1.80
C ARG A 293 4.77 -14.17 1.98
N ARG A 294 4.36 -15.43 2.21
CA ARG A 294 2.98 -15.76 2.53
C ARG A 294 2.61 -15.33 3.96
N VAL A 295 3.49 -15.55 4.93
CA VAL A 295 3.32 -15.02 6.29
C VAL A 295 3.10 -13.50 6.22
N LEU A 296 3.95 -12.79 5.49
CA LEU A 296 3.85 -11.33 5.34
C LEU A 296 2.59 -10.90 4.58
N SER A 297 2.11 -11.66 3.60
CA SER A 297 0.89 -11.32 2.88
C SER A 297 -0.37 -11.38 3.76
N PHE A 298 -0.42 -12.30 4.72
CA PHE A 298 -1.49 -12.32 5.72
C PHE A 298 -1.35 -11.20 6.76
N GLN A 299 -0.12 -10.79 7.09
CA GLN A 299 0.10 -9.57 7.89
C GLN A 299 -0.35 -8.31 7.15
N MET A 300 -0.29 -8.29 5.80
CA MET A 300 -0.88 -7.20 5.02
C MET A 300 -2.40 -7.14 5.19
N VAL A 301 -3.10 -8.28 5.18
CA VAL A 301 -4.55 -8.36 5.44
C VAL A 301 -4.87 -7.82 6.84
N SER A 302 -4.10 -8.22 7.86
CA SER A 302 -4.26 -7.70 9.23
C SER A 302 -4.04 -6.18 9.27
N GLY A 303 -3.04 -5.67 8.56
CA GLY A 303 -2.74 -4.24 8.46
C GLY A 303 -3.87 -3.43 7.84
N VAL A 304 -4.61 -3.98 6.86
CA VAL A 304 -5.81 -3.34 6.28
C VAL A 304 -6.84 -3.05 7.37
N GLY A 305 -7.10 -4.04 8.24
CA GLY A 305 -8.03 -3.85 9.36
C GLY A 305 -7.58 -2.73 10.30
N HIS A 306 -6.30 -2.69 10.70
CA HIS A 306 -5.79 -1.63 11.57
C HIS A 306 -5.94 -0.23 10.96
N ILE A 307 -5.66 -0.08 9.66
CA ILE A 307 -5.77 1.21 8.96
C ILE A 307 -7.23 1.71 8.95
N LEU A 308 -8.18 0.82 8.74
CA LEU A 308 -9.61 1.16 8.63
C LEU A 308 -10.30 1.39 9.98
N VAL A 309 -9.62 1.23 11.13
CA VAL A 309 -10.18 1.62 12.45
C VAL A 309 -10.65 3.07 12.44
N GLY A 310 -9.92 3.97 11.74
CA GLY A 310 -10.30 5.38 11.57
C GLY A 310 -11.68 5.56 10.93
N VAL A 311 -12.08 4.68 10.00
CA VAL A 311 -13.41 4.72 9.35
C VAL A 311 -14.51 4.29 10.31
N VAL A 312 -14.23 3.31 11.19
CA VAL A 312 -15.20 2.81 12.18
C VAL A 312 -15.48 3.84 13.26
N VAL A 313 -14.42 4.44 13.81
CA VAL A 313 -14.51 5.41 14.91
C VAL A 313 -14.89 6.81 14.41
N ALA A 314 -14.53 7.16 13.16
CA ALA A 314 -14.88 8.41 12.46
C ALA A 314 -14.55 9.71 13.22
N THR A 315 -13.54 9.71 14.11
CA THR A 315 -13.01 10.89 14.79
C THR A 315 -11.68 11.34 14.21
N ALA A 316 -11.31 12.62 14.37
CA ALA A 316 -10.03 13.14 13.89
C ALA A 316 -8.84 12.36 14.45
N ALA A 317 -8.89 12.00 15.74
CA ALA A 317 -7.85 11.21 16.37
C ALA A 317 -7.72 9.81 15.77
N ALA A 318 -8.84 9.14 15.48
CA ALA A 318 -8.86 7.79 14.91
C ALA A 318 -8.44 7.79 13.43
N GLN A 319 -8.87 8.79 12.66
CA GLN A 319 -8.43 8.99 11.28
C GLN A 319 -6.92 9.24 11.23
N ALA A 320 -6.39 10.16 12.05
CA ALA A 320 -4.96 10.41 12.14
C ALA A 320 -4.18 9.15 12.52
N ALA A 321 -4.67 8.38 13.51
CA ALA A 321 -4.05 7.11 13.93
C ALA A 321 -4.03 6.08 12.79
N GLY A 322 -5.11 5.93 12.04
CA GLY A 322 -5.19 5.06 10.87
C GLY A 322 -4.20 5.45 9.76
N LEU A 323 -4.06 6.76 9.49
CA LEU A 323 -3.10 7.30 8.51
C LEU A 323 -1.65 7.06 8.96
N VAL A 324 -1.34 7.28 10.23
CA VAL A 324 -0.02 6.98 10.82
C VAL A 324 0.30 5.50 10.71
N TYR A 325 -0.67 4.64 11.03
CA TYR A 325 -0.50 3.20 10.88
C TYR A 325 -0.31 2.79 9.40
N MET A 326 -0.95 3.47 8.46
CA MET A 326 -0.77 3.22 7.03
C MET A 326 0.66 3.52 6.57
N VAL A 327 1.24 4.64 6.99
CA VAL A 327 2.65 5.00 6.69
C VAL A 327 3.60 3.95 7.30
N HIS A 328 3.43 3.65 8.59
CA HIS A 328 4.17 2.58 9.26
C HIS A 328 4.11 1.26 8.47
N HIS A 329 2.92 0.85 8.06
CA HIS A 329 2.69 -0.40 7.36
C HIS A 329 3.39 -0.45 6.00
N ILE A 330 3.40 0.66 5.22
CA ILE A 330 4.13 0.77 3.95
C ILE A 330 5.62 0.55 4.19
N LEU A 331 6.22 1.28 5.13
CA LEU A 331 7.65 1.20 5.43
C LEU A 331 8.04 -0.20 5.91
N THR A 332 7.34 -0.73 6.90
CA THR A 332 7.70 -2.01 7.54
C THR A 332 7.49 -3.21 6.60
N MET A 333 6.39 -3.24 5.82
CA MET A 333 6.20 -4.27 4.80
C MET A 333 7.26 -4.18 3.71
N GLY A 334 7.65 -2.98 3.29
CA GLY A 334 8.75 -2.77 2.36
C GLY A 334 10.05 -3.39 2.89
N VAL A 335 10.44 -3.08 4.15
CA VAL A 335 11.64 -3.68 4.78
C VAL A 335 11.62 -5.21 4.69
N LEU A 336 10.54 -5.82 5.19
CA LEU A 336 10.44 -7.28 5.32
C LEU A 336 10.38 -7.99 3.97
N LEU A 337 9.67 -7.42 2.99
CA LEU A 337 9.56 -7.99 1.66
C LEU A 337 10.88 -7.91 0.89
N LEU A 338 11.62 -6.79 1.01
CA LEU A 338 12.93 -6.65 0.39
C LEU A 338 13.98 -7.53 1.07
N ALA A 339 13.95 -7.66 2.40
CA ALA A 339 14.79 -8.59 3.15
C ALA A 339 14.50 -10.06 2.75
N ALA A 340 13.23 -10.44 2.63
CA ALA A 340 12.83 -11.75 2.10
C ALA A 340 13.36 -11.96 0.67
N GLY A 341 13.30 -10.93 -0.18
CA GLY A 341 13.86 -10.96 -1.52
C GLY A 341 15.37 -11.17 -1.55
N ALA A 342 16.12 -10.53 -0.64
CA ALA A 342 17.57 -10.73 -0.51
C ALA A 342 17.91 -12.16 -0.05
N ILE A 343 17.13 -12.73 0.88
CA ILE A 343 17.25 -14.14 1.28
C ILE A 343 17.01 -15.05 0.07
N GLU A 344 15.89 -14.88 -0.63
CA GLU A 344 15.51 -15.70 -1.78
C GLU A 344 16.51 -15.60 -2.94
N LYS A 345 17.06 -14.41 -3.17
CA LYS A 345 18.10 -14.19 -4.20
C LYS A 345 19.37 -14.96 -3.89
N THR A 346 19.78 -15.01 -2.63
CA THR A 346 21.06 -15.61 -2.21
C THR A 346 20.93 -17.11 -1.95
N TYR A 347 19.91 -17.50 -1.19
CA TYR A 347 19.72 -18.90 -0.76
C TYR A 347 18.74 -19.69 -1.61
N GLY A 348 18.05 -19.04 -2.57
CA GLY A 348 17.15 -19.63 -3.54
C GLY A 348 15.84 -20.14 -2.97
N THR A 349 15.50 -19.79 -1.74
CA THR A 349 14.26 -20.23 -1.09
C THR A 349 13.78 -19.23 -0.05
N GLY A 350 12.46 -19.10 0.06
CA GLY A 350 11.80 -18.40 1.17
C GLY A 350 11.00 -19.36 2.06
N HIS A 351 11.15 -20.67 1.89
CA HIS A 351 10.49 -21.67 2.75
C HIS A 351 11.16 -21.72 4.12
N LEU A 352 10.36 -21.56 5.19
CA LEU A 352 10.84 -21.50 6.57
C LEU A 352 11.66 -22.73 6.95
N VAL A 353 11.15 -23.92 6.66
CA VAL A 353 11.82 -25.21 6.97
C VAL A 353 13.12 -25.49 6.19
N ARG A 354 13.46 -24.66 5.22
CA ARG A 354 14.69 -24.79 4.42
C ARG A 354 15.73 -23.74 4.77
N LEU A 355 15.43 -22.87 5.70
CA LEU A 355 16.30 -21.82 6.20
C LEU A 355 16.61 -22.11 7.66
N ALA A 356 17.81 -21.79 8.11
CA ALA A 356 18.23 -21.89 9.50
C ALA A 356 19.52 -21.10 9.73
N ASP A 357 19.80 -20.75 10.99
CA ASP A 357 21.07 -20.14 11.47
C ASP A 357 21.47 -18.83 10.77
N LEU A 358 20.50 -18.10 10.17
CA LEU A 358 20.84 -16.84 9.50
C LEU A 358 21.27 -15.74 10.49
N LEU A 359 20.95 -15.85 11.79
CA LEU A 359 21.44 -14.93 12.80
C LEU A 359 22.98 -14.88 12.89
N ARG A 360 23.62 -16.05 12.85
CA ARG A 360 25.10 -16.13 12.90
C ARG A 360 25.72 -15.82 11.55
N ARG A 361 25.03 -16.23 10.49
CA ARG A 361 25.54 -16.10 9.14
C ARG A 361 25.35 -14.69 8.58
N GLU A 362 24.21 -14.02 8.80
CA GLU A 362 23.81 -12.76 8.17
C GLU A 362 23.41 -11.71 9.23
N LYS A 363 24.39 -11.23 10.01
CA LYS A 363 24.14 -10.31 11.15
C LYS A 363 23.38 -9.04 10.74
N ALA A 364 23.76 -8.41 9.62
CA ALA A 364 23.09 -7.19 9.14
C ALA A 364 21.61 -7.47 8.78
N LEU A 365 21.33 -8.57 8.08
CA LEU A 365 19.96 -8.99 7.80
C LEU A 365 19.18 -9.24 9.10
N ALA A 366 19.78 -9.94 10.07
CA ALA A 366 19.13 -10.25 11.34
C ALA A 366 18.71 -8.98 12.10
N TRP A 367 19.57 -7.96 12.16
CA TRP A 367 19.20 -6.68 12.75
C TRP A 367 18.07 -5.98 11.98
N ILE A 368 18.14 -5.94 10.65
CA ILE A 368 17.12 -5.32 9.80
C ILE A 368 15.76 -6.01 9.99
N VAL A 369 15.73 -7.34 9.91
CA VAL A 369 14.50 -8.11 10.07
C VAL A 369 14.00 -8.07 11.50
N GLY A 370 14.87 -8.22 12.51
CA GLY A 370 14.49 -8.18 13.92
C GLY A 370 13.78 -6.88 14.30
N LEU A 371 14.36 -5.73 13.95
CA LEU A 371 13.74 -4.42 14.19
C LEU A 371 12.42 -4.24 13.41
N ALA A 372 12.34 -4.75 12.18
CA ALA A 372 11.12 -4.68 11.39
C ALA A 372 10.01 -5.60 11.94
N LEU A 373 10.36 -6.77 12.50
CA LEU A 373 9.40 -7.63 13.20
C LEU A 373 8.86 -6.95 14.47
N LEU A 374 9.73 -6.31 15.27
CA LEU A 374 9.28 -5.48 16.40
C LEU A 374 8.34 -4.36 15.94
N SER A 375 8.58 -3.79 14.76
CA SER A 375 7.73 -2.76 14.18
C SER A 375 6.32 -3.27 13.86
N ILE A 376 6.16 -4.46 13.28
CA ILE A 376 4.82 -5.08 13.07
C ILE A 376 4.11 -5.30 14.40
N LEU A 377 4.85 -5.71 15.43
CA LEU A 377 4.27 -5.94 16.76
C LEU A 377 3.82 -4.64 17.44
N GLY A 378 4.36 -3.51 17.01
CA GLY A 378 4.08 -2.20 17.63
C GLY A 378 4.92 -1.96 18.87
N LEU A 379 6.15 -2.50 18.91
CA LEU A 379 7.08 -2.33 20.02
C LEU A 379 8.11 -1.22 19.73
N PRO A 380 8.55 -0.43 20.74
CA PRO A 380 9.62 0.53 20.53
C PRO A 380 10.96 -0.19 20.26
N PRO A 381 11.91 0.42 19.55
CA PRO A 381 11.85 1.72 18.89
C PRO A 381 11.37 1.58 17.43
N SER A 382 10.09 1.74 17.18
CA SER A 382 9.57 1.53 15.83
C SER A 382 8.35 2.41 15.49
N SER A 383 8.15 2.68 14.21
CA SER A 383 6.98 3.42 13.72
C SER A 383 5.64 2.74 14.10
N GLY A 384 5.61 1.42 14.21
CA GLY A 384 4.43 0.65 14.60
C GLY A 384 3.95 0.91 16.02
N PHE A 385 4.87 1.28 16.93
CA PHE A 385 4.52 1.68 18.29
C PHE A 385 3.53 2.84 18.28
N TRP A 386 3.88 3.95 17.62
CA TRP A 386 2.99 5.12 17.54
C TRP A 386 1.68 4.79 16.85
N GLY A 387 1.70 4.01 15.78
CA GLY A 387 0.50 3.61 15.07
C GLY A 387 -0.48 2.84 15.96
N LYS A 388 -0.02 1.78 16.65
CA LYS A 388 -0.89 0.97 17.50
C LYS A 388 -1.35 1.69 18.76
N VAL A 389 -0.43 2.40 19.43
CA VAL A 389 -0.79 3.20 20.63
C VAL A 389 -1.85 4.24 20.28
N ALA A 390 -1.68 4.95 19.16
CA ALA A 390 -2.65 5.94 18.71
C ALA A 390 -4.02 5.31 18.40
N LEU A 391 -4.06 4.15 17.74
CA LEU A 391 -5.32 3.42 17.48
C LEU A 391 -6.01 3.01 18.77
N VAL A 392 -5.29 2.46 19.74
CA VAL A 392 -5.84 2.07 21.04
C VAL A 392 -6.38 3.28 21.81
N VAL A 393 -5.60 4.38 21.87
CA VAL A 393 -6.00 5.61 22.56
C VAL A 393 -7.23 6.24 21.89
N ALA A 394 -7.25 6.30 20.54
CA ALA A 394 -8.39 6.85 19.81
C ALA A 394 -9.65 6.00 20.02
N SER A 395 -9.54 4.66 19.99
CA SER A 395 -10.65 3.76 20.27
C SER A 395 -11.14 3.89 21.72
N ALA A 396 -10.21 4.00 22.70
CA ALA A 396 -10.58 4.14 24.11
C ALA A 396 -11.36 5.44 24.42
N ARG A 397 -11.06 6.52 23.68
CA ARG A 397 -11.76 7.80 23.82
C ARG A 397 -13.22 7.76 23.34
N GLU A 398 -13.54 6.85 22.41
CA GLU A 398 -14.91 6.63 21.95
C GLU A 398 -15.78 6.02 23.07
N GLY A 399 -15.17 5.18 23.91
CA GLY A 399 -15.88 4.53 25.03
C GLY A 399 -16.84 3.43 24.60
N GLY A 400 -17.58 2.93 25.55
CA GLY A 400 -18.61 1.92 25.32
C GLY A 400 -18.12 0.56 24.79
N TRP A 401 -19.07 -0.22 24.26
CA TRP A 401 -18.79 -1.56 23.71
C TRP A 401 -17.93 -1.51 22.44
N LEU A 402 -18.07 -0.47 21.61
CA LEU A 402 -17.31 -0.31 20.37
C LEU A 402 -15.79 -0.20 20.65
N ALA A 403 -15.44 0.62 21.64
CA ALA A 403 -14.06 0.73 22.11
C ALA A 403 -13.52 -0.61 22.59
N ALA A 404 -14.29 -1.33 23.40
CA ALA A 404 -13.89 -2.64 23.93
C ALA A 404 -13.62 -3.64 22.80
N VAL A 405 -14.52 -3.75 21.81
CA VAL A 405 -14.36 -4.65 20.65
C VAL A 405 -13.11 -4.30 19.83
N LEU A 406 -12.90 -3.02 19.50
CA LEU A 406 -11.74 -2.58 18.70
C LEU A 406 -10.43 -2.83 19.46
N ILE A 407 -10.35 -2.47 20.75
CA ILE A 407 -9.15 -2.68 21.55
C ILE A 407 -8.85 -4.16 21.68
N CYS A 408 -9.85 -4.99 21.99
CA CYS A 408 -9.68 -6.45 22.06
C CYS A 408 -9.19 -7.02 20.70
N ALA A 409 -9.75 -6.55 19.59
CA ALA A 409 -9.33 -7.01 18.27
C ALA A 409 -7.86 -6.59 17.95
N ILE A 410 -7.45 -5.34 18.26
CA ILE A 410 -6.09 -4.86 18.08
C ILE A 410 -5.10 -5.67 18.94
N LEU A 411 -5.43 -5.92 20.21
CA LEU A 411 -4.58 -6.68 21.12
C LEU A 411 -4.49 -8.16 20.69
N LEU A 412 -5.61 -8.78 20.36
CA LEU A 412 -5.66 -10.17 19.89
C LEU A 412 -4.84 -10.33 18.60
N ALA A 413 -5.04 -9.46 17.61
CA ALA A 413 -4.27 -9.47 16.38
C ALA A 413 -2.77 -9.25 16.64
N SER A 414 -2.41 -8.42 17.64
CA SER A 414 -1.01 -8.20 18.02
C SER A 414 -0.38 -9.44 18.64
N VAL A 415 -1.10 -10.16 19.50
CA VAL A 415 -0.63 -11.43 20.10
C VAL A 415 -0.46 -12.52 19.03
N LEU A 416 -1.44 -12.66 18.14
CA LEU A 416 -1.36 -13.63 17.03
C LEU A 416 -0.21 -13.29 16.07
N SER A 417 -0.02 -12.01 15.75
CA SER A 417 1.10 -11.53 14.95
C SER A 417 2.44 -11.80 15.64
N MET A 418 2.51 -11.59 16.96
CA MET A 418 3.72 -11.88 17.74
C MET A 418 4.10 -13.35 17.62
N TRP A 419 3.14 -14.26 17.78
CA TRP A 419 3.39 -15.68 17.62
C TRP A 419 3.86 -16.04 16.21
N ALA A 420 3.22 -15.50 15.18
CA ALA A 420 3.64 -15.72 13.79
C ALA A 420 5.06 -15.18 13.50
N MET A 421 5.38 -14.00 14.01
CA MET A 421 6.71 -13.37 13.83
C MET A 421 7.79 -14.09 14.64
N GLN A 422 7.47 -14.56 15.85
CA GLN A 422 8.36 -15.39 16.65
C GLN A 422 8.68 -16.71 15.95
N ARG A 423 7.67 -17.39 15.37
CA ARG A 423 7.87 -18.59 14.57
C ARG A 423 8.76 -18.32 13.36
N LEU A 424 8.48 -17.24 12.61
CA LEU A 424 9.30 -16.85 11.46
C LEU A 424 10.75 -16.59 11.88
N TRP A 425 10.95 -15.86 12.98
CA TRP A 425 12.28 -15.60 13.51
C TRP A 425 12.99 -16.87 13.93
N HIS A 426 12.32 -17.74 14.69
CA HIS A 426 12.86 -19.03 15.15
C HIS A 426 13.32 -19.90 13.96
N ASP A 427 12.44 -20.08 12.97
CA ASP A 427 12.71 -21.00 11.87
C ASP A 427 13.81 -20.49 10.91
N VAL A 428 13.90 -19.17 10.69
CA VAL A 428 14.85 -18.58 9.73
C VAL A 428 16.19 -18.23 10.38
N PHE A 429 16.17 -17.67 11.59
CA PHE A 429 17.37 -17.09 12.20
C PHE A 429 18.04 -17.97 13.25
N TRP A 430 17.31 -18.90 13.82
CA TRP A 430 17.85 -19.85 14.80
C TRP A 430 17.98 -21.25 14.18
N GLY A 431 18.34 -22.25 15.00
CA GLY A 431 18.45 -23.65 14.59
C GLY A 431 19.87 -24.09 14.24
N PRO A 432 20.01 -25.30 13.65
CA PRO A 432 21.29 -25.86 13.27
C PRO A 432 21.92 -25.14 12.08
N LYS A 433 23.27 -25.20 11.95
CA LYS A 433 23.99 -24.62 10.81
C LYS A 433 23.43 -25.14 9.50
N MET A 434 23.03 -24.22 8.60
CA MET A 434 22.55 -24.56 7.26
C MET A 434 23.72 -25.09 6.43
N THR A 435 23.58 -26.29 5.87
CA THR A 435 24.63 -27.00 5.12
C THR A 435 24.40 -27.02 3.61
N VAL A 436 23.17 -26.75 3.16
CA VAL A 436 22.78 -26.77 1.75
C VAL A 436 21.95 -25.56 1.39
N TYR A 437 22.01 -25.14 0.12
CA TYR A 437 21.19 -24.07 -0.43
C TYR A 437 20.83 -24.36 -1.90
N ARG A 438 20.02 -23.50 -2.51
CA ARG A 438 19.63 -23.63 -3.92
C ARG A 438 20.15 -22.43 -4.69
N PRO A 439 21.29 -22.53 -5.40
CA PRO A 439 21.83 -21.41 -6.15
C PRO A 439 20.86 -20.97 -7.25
N ARG A 440 20.94 -19.69 -7.61
CA ARG A 440 20.21 -19.16 -8.77
C ARG A 440 20.72 -19.80 -10.04
N GLU A 441 19.83 -20.27 -10.92
CA GLU A 441 20.23 -20.86 -12.20
C GLU A 441 20.81 -19.77 -13.13
N ARG A 442 21.95 -20.08 -13.78
CA ARG A 442 22.55 -19.19 -14.78
C ARG A 442 21.58 -19.03 -15.95
N GLY A 443 21.29 -17.77 -16.32
CA GLY A 443 20.37 -17.45 -17.42
C GLY A 443 18.88 -17.39 -17.04
N LYS A 444 18.49 -17.81 -15.83
CA LYS A 444 17.11 -17.70 -15.32
C LYS A 444 17.04 -16.64 -14.23
N MET A 445 16.39 -15.54 -14.52
CA MET A 445 16.49 -14.31 -13.71
C MET A 445 15.86 -14.44 -12.32
N LEU A 446 14.90 -15.33 -12.12
CA LEU A 446 14.15 -15.48 -10.86
C LEU A 446 13.92 -16.95 -10.44
N GLU A 447 14.61 -17.91 -11.04
CA GLU A 447 14.50 -19.32 -10.72
C GLU A 447 15.77 -19.83 -10.03
N SER A 448 15.56 -20.65 -9.02
CA SER A 448 16.63 -21.34 -8.29
C SER A 448 16.73 -22.79 -8.73
N ALA A 449 17.89 -23.38 -8.56
CA ALA A 449 18.15 -24.78 -8.89
C ALA A 449 17.15 -25.72 -8.17
N ASP A 450 16.66 -26.72 -8.89
CA ASP A 450 15.72 -27.71 -8.34
C ASP A 450 16.37 -28.55 -7.23
N LYS A 451 17.67 -28.84 -7.36
CA LYS A 451 18.42 -29.64 -6.38
C LYS A 451 19.25 -28.74 -5.45
N PRO A 452 19.25 -29.01 -4.14
CA PRO A 452 20.14 -28.34 -3.21
C PRO A 452 21.59 -28.74 -3.45
N VAL A 453 22.50 -27.80 -3.23
CA VAL A 453 23.96 -28.04 -3.27
C VAL A 453 24.58 -27.65 -1.92
N PRO A 454 25.79 -28.15 -1.58
CA PRO A 454 26.50 -27.73 -0.37
C PRO A 454 26.64 -26.21 -0.30
N LEU A 455 26.44 -25.64 0.89
CA LEU A 455 26.52 -24.20 1.13
C LEU A 455 27.91 -23.79 1.59
N PRO A 456 28.73 -23.16 0.73
CA PRO A 456 30.04 -22.64 1.13
C PRO A 456 29.91 -21.46 2.12
N ASP A 457 30.93 -21.27 2.94
CA ASP A 457 30.96 -20.12 3.87
C ASP A 457 31.11 -18.77 3.14
N SER A 458 31.56 -18.79 1.88
CA SER A 458 31.68 -17.61 1.02
C SER A 458 30.33 -17.08 0.50
N VAL A 459 29.28 -17.91 0.49
CA VAL A 459 27.95 -17.47 0.07
C VAL A 459 27.32 -16.62 1.18
N ARG A 460 27.19 -15.32 0.94
CA ARG A 460 26.62 -14.32 1.85
C ARG A 460 25.71 -13.38 1.07
N ILE A 461 24.77 -12.75 1.75
CA ILE A 461 23.94 -11.70 1.17
C ILE A 461 24.82 -10.45 0.99
N PRO A 462 24.97 -9.93 -0.25
CA PRO A 462 25.73 -8.69 -0.45
C PRO A 462 25.07 -7.53 0.31
N GLY A 463 25.87 -6.73 1.01
CA GLY A 463 25.36 -5.56 1.74
C GLY A 463 24.58 -4.59 0.88
N ALA A 464 24.96 -4.44 -0.39
CA ALA A 464 24.25 -3.63 -1.37
C ALA A 464 22.81 -4.14 -1.66
N ASP A 465 22.52 -5.44 -1.48
CA ASP A 465 21.16 -5.99 -1.64
C ASP A 465 20.30 -5.76 -0.39
N LEU A 466 20.93 -5.53 0.76
CA LEU A 466 20.25 -5.14 2.01
C LEU A 466 20.02 -3.63 2.13
N MET A 467 20.78 -2.82 1.40
CA MET A 467 20.70 -1.36 1.49
C MET A 467 19.26 -0.81 1.32
N PRO A 468 18.44 -1.25 0.35
CA PRO A 468 17.07 -0.74 0.22
C PRO A 468 16.19 -1.06 1.42
N ALA A 469 16.28 -2.28 1.96
CA ALA A 469 15.58 -2.68 3.19
C ALA A 469 16.07 -1.86 4.39
N GLY A 470 17.37 -1.68 4.53
CA GLY A 470 17.99 -0.84 5.57
C GLY A 470 17.56 0.62 5.47
N THR A 471 17.44 1.18 4.27
CA THR A 471 16.95 2.57 4.05
C THR A 471 15.51 2.72 4.52
N LEU A 472 14.60 1.80 4.15
CA LEU A 472 13.21 1.82 4.64
C LEU A 472 13.14 1.66 6.16
N LEU A 473 13.98 0.81 6.75
CA LEU A 473 14.08 0.68 8.21
C LEU A 473 14.57 1.99 8.84
N GLY A 474 15.59 2.62 8.28
CA GLY A 474 16.08 3.93 8.72
C GLY A 474 14.98 4.98 8.72
N LEU A 475 14.17 5.04 7.65
CA LEU A 475 13.00 5.93 7.59
C LEU A 475 11.96 5.58 8.67
N SER A 476 11.71 4.29 8.93
CA SER A 476 10.81 3.85 10.01
C SER A 476 11.32 4.28 11.40
N LEU A 477 12.63 4.22 11.64
CA LEU A 477 13.25 4.70 12.88
C LEU A 477 13.19 6.23 12.99
N VAL A 478 13.47 6.96 11.91
CA VAL A 478 13.31 8.42 11.88
C VAL A 478 11.86 8.79 12.17
N PHE A 479 10.90 8.11 11.57
CA PHE A 479 9.47 8.31 11.85
C PHE A 479 9.15 8.07 13.33
N PHE A 480 9.74 7.07 13.95
CA PHE A 480 9.59 6.83 15.39
C PHE A 480 10.15 7.97 16.25
N LEU A 481 11.33 8.50 15.88
CA LEU A 481 12.04 9.52 16.67
C LEU A 481 11.49 10.94 16.48
N THR A 482 10.71 11.20 15.44
CA THR A 482 10.26 12.54 15.06
C THR A 482 8.73 12.73 15.06
N PRO A 483 7.98 12.30 16.11
CA PRO A 483 6.52 12.43 16.11
C PRO A 483 6.04 13.87 16.04
N GLY A 484 6.77 14.81 16.61
CA GLY A 484 6.43 16.25 16.56
C GLY A 484 6.41 16.83 15.15
N TRP A 485 7.07 16.21 14.17
CA TRP A 485 7.10 16.69 12.80
C TRP A 485 5.95 16.15 11.93
N TRP A 486 5.67 14.86 12.00
CA TRP A 486 4.67 14.25 11.12
C TRP A 486 3.26 14.19 11.75
N TRP A 487 3.14 14.22 13.09
CA TRP A 487 1.83 14.18 13.74
C TRP A 487 0.93 15.37 13.37
N PRO A 488 1.42 16.62 13.29
CA PRO A 488 0.62 17.74 12.81
C PRO A 488 0.13 17.55 11.36
N ILE A 489 0.90 16.89 10.50
CA ILE A 489 0.50 16.57 9.13
C ILE A 489 -0.64 15.54 9.13
N ALA A 490 -0.51 14.47 9.91
CA ALA A 490 -1.56 13.45 10.04
C ALA A 490 -2.86 14.04 10.63
N SER A 491 -2.74 14.90 11.63
CA SER A 491 -3.89 15.59 12.25
C SER A 491 -4.59 16.53 11.26
N ARG A 492 -3.84 17.28 10.45
CA ARG A 492 -4.43 18.13 9.38
C ARG A 492 -5.14 17.29 8.32
N ALA A 493 -4.52 16.20 7.88
CA ALA A 493 -5.15 15.30 6.92
C ALA A 493 -6.46 14.73 7.47
N ALA A 494 -6.47 14.33 8.75
CA ALA A 494 -7.66 13.84 9.42
C ALA A 494 -8.74 14.91 9.61
N ALA A 495 -8.37 16.13 9.95
CA ALA A 495 -9.30 17.26 10.06
C ALA A 495 -9.99 17.56 8.72
N GLY A 496 -9.23 17.56 7.60
CA GLY A 496 -9.79 17.76 6.25
C GLY A 496 -10.67 16.61 5.76
N LEU A 497 -10.58 15.42 6.37
CA LEU A 497 -11.51 14.31 6.11
C LEU A 497 -12.84 14.49 6.85
N LEU A 498 -12.86 15.15 8.00
CA LEU A 498 -14.07 15.40 8.78
C LEU A 498 -14.77 16.71 8.37
N ASP A 499 -14.00 17.74 8.15
CA ASP A 499 -14.49 18.99 7.56
C ASP A 499 -14.30 18.97 6.06
N VAL A 500 -15.33 18.53 5.34
CA VAL A 500 -15.31 18.41 3.88
C VAL A 500 -15.68 19.73 3.17
N ALA A 501 -16.08 20.77 3.89
CA ALA A 501 -16.50 22.04 3.28
C ALA A 501 -15.42 22.67 2.40
N PRO A 502 -14.14 22.79 2.81
CA PRO A 502 -13.07 23.30 1.94
C PRO A 502 -12.84 22.46 0.68
N TYR A 503 -13.06 21.12 0.78
CA TYR A 503 -12.96 20.23 -0.36
C TYR A 503 -14.08 20.49 -1.37
N VAL A 504 -15.31 20.62 -0.90
CA VAL A 504 -16.49 20.90 -1.73
C VAL A 504 -16.35 22.26 -2.41
N GLU A 505 -15.99 23.30 -1.66
CA GLU A 505 -15.78 24.65 -2.18
C GLU A 505 -14.70 24.68 -3.27
N ALA A 506 -13.55 24.09 -3.03
CA ALA A 506 -12.44 24.06 -3.99
C ALA A 506 -12.84 23.37 -5.31
N VAL A 507 -13.64 22.29 -5.26
CA VAL A 507 -14.03 21.50 -6.43
C VAL A 507 -15.20 22.14 -7.17
N LEU A 508 -16.26 22.55 -6.47
CA LEU A 508 -17.48 23.04 -7.07
C LEU A 508 -17.43 24.57 -7.32
N GLY A 509 -16.60 25.31 -6.56
CA GLY A 509 -16.47 26.77 -6.68
C GLY A 509 -17.65 27.51 -6.06
N ARG A 510 -18.27 26.95 -5.01
CA ARG A 510 -19.41 27.50 -4.29
C ARG A 510 -19.42 27.04 -2.83
#